data_09fa35221d365fd897c922b14403c5a5
#
_entry.id   09fa35221d365fd897c922b14403c5a5
#
_cell.length_a   1.000
_cell.length_b   1.000
_cell.length_c   1.000
_cell.angle_alpha   90.00
_cell.angle_beta   90.00
_cell.angle_gamma   90.00
#
_symmetry.space_group_name_H-M   'P 1'
#
loop_
_entity.id
_entity.type
_entity.pdbx_description
1 polymer ?
#
loop_
_entity_poly.entity_id
_entity_poly.type
_entity_poly.pdbx_seq_one_letter_code
_entity_poly.pdbx_strand_id
1 'polypeptide(L)'
;MNILSFNCSLGWITLNEENNSITSIKFGKNKNVGKNPVLNELKKQIIEFTKGKRKFFSVKIHIEGSVLQKKIWNKLRNVKYGKTKSYGDIAKELGTSPRYVGNVCGQNNHLLVIPCHRVVRSDGTLGGFSGSGGIKLKKKILQLEQL
;
A
#
# COMPACT_ATOMS: atom_id res chain seq x y z
N MET A 1 8.79 19.02 -5.91
CA MET A 1 7.85 17.91 -5.62
C MET A 1 6.64 18.00 -6.55
N ASN A 2 6.25 16.88 -7.13
CA ASN A 2 5.09 16.81 -8.01
C ASN A 2 4.00 15.97 -7.35
N ILE A 3 2.74 16.34 -7.56
CA ILE A 3 1.58 15.69 -6.93
C ILE A 3 0.52 15.44 -7.98
N LEU A 4 0.02 14.20 -8.06
CA LEU A 4 -1.08 13.82 -8.92
C LEU A 4 -2.19 13.17 -8.09
N SER A 5 -3.39 13.74 -8.16
CA SER A 5 -4.58 13.18 -7.53
C SER A 5 -5.55 12.74 -8.61
N PHE A 6 -6.16 11.56 -8.46
CA PHE A 6 -7.11 11.02 -9.43
C PHE A 6 -8.15 10.16 -8.73
N ASN A 7 -9.29 9.99 -9.41
CA ASN A 7 -10.38 9.16 -8.90
C ASN A 7 -10.41 7.81 -9.63
N CYS A 8 -10.67 6.74 -8.89
CA CYS A 8 -10.82 5.40 -9.44
C CYS A 8 -11.91 4.64 -8.67
N SER A 9 -12.10 3.37 -8.95
CA SER A 9 -13.11 2.57 -8.26
C SER A 9 -12.88 2.44 -6.74
N LEU A 10 -11.67 2.66 -6.28
CA LEU A 10 -11.33 2.69 -4.85
C LEU A 10 -11.51 4.07 -4.21
N GLY A 11 -11.91 5.09 -4.99
CA GLY A 11 -12.02 6.47 -4.55
C GLY A 11 -10.85 7.32 -5.03
N TRP A 12 -10.67 8.47 -4.40
CA TRP A 12 -9.57 9.36 -4.71
C TRP A 12 -8.26 8.85 -4.15
N ILE A 13 -7.21 8.94 -4.97
CA ILE A 13 -5.84 8.56 -4.60
C ILE A 13 -4.92 9.72 -4.97
N THR A 14 -4.00 10.06 -4.07
CA THR A 14 -2.99 11.09 -4.30
C THR A 14 -1.60 10.48 -4.27
N LEU A 15 -0.83 10.75 -5.31
CA LEU A 15 0.54 10.29 -5.49
C LEU A 15 1.49 11.48 -5.36
N ASN A 16 2.55 11.31 -4.58
CA ASN A 16 3.62 12.29 -4.46
C ASN A 16 4.90 11.72 -5.04
N GLU A 17 5.63 12.56 -5.77
CA GLU A 17 6.88 12.17 -6.43
C GLU A 17 7.97 13.20 -6.13
N GLU A 18 9.19 12.74 -5.99
CA GLU A 18 10.38 13.58 -5.88
C GLU A 18 11.59 12.80 -6.43
N ASN A 19 12.40 13.46 -7.24
CA ASN A 19 13.60 12.86 -7.86
C ASN A 19 13.31 11.54 -8.61
N ASN A 20 12.19 11.49 -9.34
CA ASN A 20 11.72 10.34 -10.13
C ASN A 20 11.37 9.11 -9.28
N SER A 21 11.14 9.28 -7.99
CA SER A 21 10.69 8.23 -7.09
C SER A 21 9.37 8.62 -6.44
N ILE A 22 8.51 7.64 -6.20
CA ILE A 22 7.26 7.85 -5.49
C ILE A 22 7.54 7.93 -4.00
N THR A 23 7.20 9.07 -3.40
CA THR A 23 7.43 9.31 -1.97
C THR A 23 6.21 8.99 -1.12
N SER A 24 5.00 9.05 -1.70
CA SER A 24 3.80 8.60 -0.99
C SER A 24 2.66 8.25 -1.94
N ILE A 25 1.82 7.34 -1.48
CA ILE A 25 0.55 6.95 -2.11
C ILE A 25 -0.47 6.93 -0.99
N LYS A 26 -1.47 7.81 -1.06
CA LYS A 26 -2.49 7.92 0.00
C LYS A 26 -3.88 8.02 -0.60
N PHE A 27 -4.87 7.49 0.10
CA PHE A 27 -6.26 7.69 -0.25
C PHE A 27 -6.70 9.08 0.18
N GLY A 28 -7.45 9.74 -0.70
CA GLY A 28 -7.94 11.10 -0.50
C GLY A 28 -7.63 11.98 -1.69
N LYS A 29 -8.39 13.06 -1.83
CA LYS A 29 -8.22 14.03 -2.89
C LYS A 29 -7.27 15.15 -2.46
N ASN A 30 -6.41 15.58 -3.37
CA ASN A 30 -5.52 16.71 -3.15
C ASN A 30 -5.36 17.51 -4.46
N LYS A 31 -4.74 18.66 -4.39
CA LYS A 31 -4.49 19.51 -5.55
C LYS A 31 -3.29 18.98 -6.35
N ASN A 32 -3.43 18.92 -7.67
CA ASN A 32 -2.33 18.56 -8.54
C ASN A 32 -1.27 19.65 -8.57
N VAL A 33 0.00 19.25 -8.55
CA VAL A 33 1.15 20.16 -8.60
C VAL A 33 2.19 19.56 -9.53
N GLY A 34 2.58 20.32 -10.56
CA GLY A 34 3.62 19.90 -11.49
C GLY A 34 3.24 18.69 -12.33
N LYS A 35 4.24 18.08 -12.94
CA LYS A 35 4.09 16.88 -13.79
C LYS A 35 5.36 16.03 -13.73
N ASN A 36 5.20 14.71 -13.75
CA ASN A 36 6.31 13.78 -13.88
C ASN A 36 5.80 12.47 -14.46
N PRO A 37 6.52 11.87 -15.44
CA PRO A 37 6.09 10.61 -16.08
C PRO A 37 5.86 9.45 -15.10
N VAL A 38 6.59 9.37 -14.00
CA VAL A 38 6.42 8.28 -13.04
C VAL A 38 5.05 8.35 -12.33
N LEU A 39 4.51 9.55 -12.15
CA LEU A 39 3.16 9.72 -11.60
C LEU A 39 2.11 9.17 -12.55
N ASN A 40 2.24 9.47 -13.85
CA ASN A 40 1.31 8.97 -14.87
C ASN A 40 1.40 7.46 -15.02
N GLU A 41 2.60 6.90 -14.94
CA GLU A 41 2.81 5.45 -15.01
C GLU A 41 2.17 4.75 -13.81
N LEU A 42 2.36 5.26 -12.59
CA LEU A 42 1.75 4.67 -11.41
C LEU A 42 0.22 4.79 -11.44
N LYS A 43 -0.31 5.94 -11.88
CA LYS A 43 -1.75 6.09 -12.07
C LYS A 43 -2.30 5.02 -13.00
N LYS A 44 -1.64 4.80 -14.14
CA LYS A 44 -2.01 3.76 -15.11
C LYS A 44 -2.01 2.38 -14.46
N GLN A 45 -0.96 2.05 -13.72
CA GLN A 45 -0.84 0.77 -13.03
C GLN A 45 -1.93 0.57 -11.97
N ILE A 46 -2.26 1.61 -11.21
CA ILE A 46 -3.33 1.54 -10.21
C ILE A 46 -4.69 1.33 -10.88
N ILE A 47 -4.97 2.02 -11.99
CA ILE A 47 -6.21 1.83 -12.73
C ILE A 47 -6.29 0.41 -13.27
N GLU A 48 -5.21 -0.12 -13.84
CA GLU A 48 -5.15 -1.52 -14.27
C GLU A 48 -5.39 -2.49 -13.13
N PHE A 49 -4.80 -2.21 -11.96
CA PHE A 49 -5.02 -3.01 -10.76
C PHE A 49 -6.50 -3.02 -10.35
N THR A 50 -7.16 -1.87 -10.35
CA THR A 50 -8.59 -1.78 -9.99
C THR A 50 -9.51 -2.50 -10.96
N LYS A 51 -9.04 -2.76 -12.18
CA LYS A 51 -9.79 -3.50 -13.22
C LYS A 51 -9.44 -4.99 -13.27
N GLY A 52 -8.61 -5.46 -12.34
CA GLY A 52 -8.17 -6.85 -12.33
C GLY A 52 -7.15 -7.20 -13.40
N LYS A 53 -6.55 -6.20 -14.07
CA LYS A 53 -5.62 -6.39 -15.18
C LYS A 53 -4.15 -6.35 -14.75
N ARG A 54 -3.86 -6.05 -13.50
CA ARG A 54 -2.50 -5.96 -12.97
C ARG A 54 -2.45 -6.50 -11.55
N LYS A 55 -1.43 -7.31 -11.27
CA LYS A 55 -1.25 -7.97 -9.96
C LYS A 55 -0.05 -7.45 -9.17
N PHE A 56 0.83 -6.67 -9.79
CA PHE A 56 2.01 -6.11 -9.14
C PHE A 56 2.33 -4.73 -9.71
N PHE A 57 3.09 -3.96 -8.94
CA PHE A 57 3.50 -2.61 -9.34
C PHE A 57 5.00 -2.58 -9.63
N SER A 58 5.39 -1.83 -10.66
CA SER A 58 6.77 -1.73 -11.13
C SER A 58 7.23 -0.26 -11.22
N VAL A 59 7.09 0.48 -10.13
CA VAL A 59 7.56 1.86 -10.05
C VAL A 59 8.61 1.98 -8.94
N LYS A 60 9.51 2.92 -9.10
CA LYS A 60 10.50 3.21 -8.08
C LYS A 60 9.84 3.98 -6.94
N ILE A 61 9.97 3.47 -5.73
CA ILE A 61 9.48 4.12 -4.51
C ILE A 61 10.65 4.51 -3.62
N HIS A 62 10.49 5.61 -2.88
CA HIS A 62 11.45 6.02 -1.87
C HIS A 62 10.86 5.75 -0.49
N ILE A 63 11.53 4.89 0.28
CA ILE A 63 11.08 4.46 1.61
C ILE A 63 12.03 5.04 2.66
N GLU A 64 11.46 5.71 3.65
CA GLU A 64 12.19 6.19 4.82
C GLU A 64 11.71 5.47 6.08
N GLY A 65 12.64 5.18 6.98
CA GLY A 65 12.32 4.53 8.23
C GLY A 65 13.51 3.82 8.83
N SER A 66 13.32 3.22 10.01
CA SER A 66 14.33 2.41 10.67
C SER A 66 14.63 1.14 9.89
N VAL A 67 15.72 0.46 10.28
CA VAL A 67 16.08 -0.83 9.65
C VAL A 67 14.94 -1.85 9.83
N LEU A 68 14.33 -1.93 11.01
CA LEU A 68 13.26 -2.88 11.26
C LEU A 68 11.98 -2.51 10.51
N GLN A 69 11.61 -1.22 10.46
CA GLN A 69 10.48 -0.77 9.66
C GLN A 69 10.64 -1.19 8.19
N LYS A 70 11.82 -0.95 7.62
CA LYS A 70 12.10 -1.32 6.22
C LYS A 70 12.03 -2.83 6.02
N LYS A 71 12.51 -3.62 6.97
CA LYS A 71 12.41 -5.09 6.91
C LYS A 71 10.94 -5.55 6.90
N ILE A 72 10.11 -4.93 7.71
CA ILE A 72 8.68 -5.25 7.76
C ILE A 72 8.04 -4.90 6.41
N TRP A 73 8.24 -3.68 5.90
CA TRP A 73 7.66 -3.28 4.61
C TRP A 73 8.15 -4.17 3.46
N ASN A 74 9.40 -4.60 3.47
CA ASN A 74 9.91 -5.54 2.46
C ASN A 74 9.22 -6.92 2.56
N LYS A 75 8.94 -7.39 3.77
CA LYS A 75 8.15 -8.62 3.96
C LYS A 75 6.75 -8.47 3.40
N LEU A 76 6.11 -7.32 3.61
CA LEU A 76 4.78 -7.06 3.05
C LEU A 76 4.82 -7.12 1.52
N ARG A 77 5.84 -6.56 0.89
CA ARG A 77 5.98 -6.56 -0.57
C ARG A 77 6.10 -7.97 -1.16
N ASN A 78 6.52 -8.94 -0.37
CA ASN A 78 6.61 -10.32 -0.79
C ASN A 78 5.30 -11.11 -0.61
N VAL A 79 4.30 -10.52 0.02
CA VAL A 79 2.96 -11.12 0.10
C VAL A 79 2.26 -10.90 -1.25
N LYS A 80 2.05 -11.99 -1.96
CA LYS A 80 1.56 -11.94 -3.34
C LYS A 80 0.07 -11.58 -3.42
N TYR A 81 -0.31 -11.04 -4.57
CA TYR A 81 -1.69 -10.76 -4.93
C TYR A 81 -2.60 -11.96 -4.65
N GLY A 82 -3.73 -11.70 -4.01
CA GLY A 82 -4.68 -12.75 -3.65
C GLY A 82 -4.30 -13.57 -2.42
N LYS A 83 -3.19 -13.25 -1.77
CA LYS A 83 -2.70 -13.93 -0.57
C LYS A 83 -2.72 -12.98 0.62
N THR A 84 -2.77 -13.56 1.82
CA THR A 84 -2.68 -12.82 3.08
C THR A 84 -1.65 -13.46 3.99
N LYS A 85 -1.14 -12.66 4.92
CA LYS A 85 -0.28 -13.10 6.01
C LYS A 85 -0.78 -12.49 7.30
N SER A 86 -0.57 -13.17 8.42
CA SER A 86 -0.94 -12.59 9.71
C SER A 86 0.14 -11.68 10.25
N TYR A 87 -0.26 -10.72 11.09
CA TYR A 87 0.70 -9.91 11.85
C TYR A 87 1.64 -10.79 12.66
N GLY A 88 1.13 -11.89 13.23
CA GLY A 88 1.92 -12.85 14.00
C GLY A 88 2.97 -13.56 13.16
N ASP A 89 2.64 -13.98 11.95
CA ASP A 89 3.58 -14.66 11.06
C ASP A 89 4.75 -13.74 10.70
N ILE A 90 4.48 -12.49 10.35
CA ILE A 90 5.52 -11.51 10.03
C ILE A 90 6.37 -11.22 11.24
N ALA A 91 5.75 -11.03 12.40
CA ALA A 91 6.46 -10.79 13.65
C ALA A 91 7.41 -11.92 14.01
N LYS A 92 6.95 -13.17 13.88
CA LYS A 92 7.76 -14.37 14.16
C LYS A 92 8.97 -14.45 13.25
N GLU A 93 8.79 -14.18 11.95
CA GLU A 93 9.88 -14.23 10.98
C GLU A 93 10.96 -13.19 11.26
N LEU A 94 10.58 -12.03 11.81
CA LEU A 94 11.49 -10.90 12.03
C LEU A 94 11.92 -10.72 13.49
N GLY A 95 11.46 -11.59 14.40
CA GLY A 95 11.84 -11.51 15.81
C GLY A 95 11.24 -10.30 16.54
N THR A 96 10.03 -9.90 16.19
CA THR A 96 9.33 -8.78 16.81
C THR A 96 7.93 -9.19 17.27
N SER A 97 7.08 -8.22 17.61
CA SER A 97 5.72 -8.51 18.10
C SER A 97 4.67 -8.22 17.03
N PRO A 98 3.52 -8.92 17.03
CA PRO A 98 2.41 -8.61 16.14
C PRO A 98 1.93 -7.15 16.28
N ARG A 99 1.94 -6.63 17.48
CA ARG A 99 1.55 -5.24 17.76
C ARG A 99 2.47 -4.25 17.05
N TYR A 100 3.79 -4.50 17.09
CA TYR A 100 4.74 -3.64 16.39
C TYR A 100 4.57 -3.70 14.88
N VAL A 101 4.36 -4.89 14.34
CA VAL A 101 4.06 -5.06 12.90
C VAL A 101 2.82 -4.27 12.52
N GLY A 102 1.75 -4.34 13.33
CA GLY A 102 0.54 -3.56 13.12
C GLY A 102 0.79 -2.06 13.12
N ASN A 103 1.60 -1.57 14.06
CA ASN A 103 1.98 -0.16 14.11
C ASN A 103 2.75 0.26 12.85
N VAL A 104 3.68 -0.54 12.40
CA VAL A 104 4.47 -0.25 11.20
C VAL A 104 3.60 -0.30 9.93
N CYS A 105 2.65 -1.23 9.87
CA CYS A 105 1.64 -1.23 8.80
C CYS A 105 0.86 0.08 8.77
N GLY A 106 0.50 0.61 9.93
CA GLY A 106 -0.18 1.90 10.06
C GLY A 106 0.67 3.10 9.64
N GLN A 107 1.98 2.95 9.56
CA GLN A 107 2.93 3.99 9.13
C GLN A 107 3.29 3.89 7.65
N ASN A 108 2.65 2.99 6.91
CA ASN A 108 2.92 2.80 5.48
C ASN A 108 2.51 4.04 4.68
N ASN A 109 3.47 4.66 4.00
CA ASN A 109 3.25 5.82 3.13
C ASN A 109 3.06 5.43 1.66
N HIS A 110 3.07 4.15 1.33
CA HIS A 110 2.98 3.66 -0.05
C HIS A 110 1.87 2.62 -0.18
N LEU A 111 0.63 3.03 0.09
CA LEU A 111 -0.53 2.15 0.04
C LEU A 111 -0.63 1.47 -1.33
N LEU A 112 -1.07 0.23 -1.38
CA LEU A 112 -1.14 -0.66 -2.53
C LEU A 112 0.22 -1.23 -2.96
N VAL A 113 1.23 -0.40 -3.17
CA VAL A 113 2.58 -0.86 -3.59
C VAL A 113 3.26 -1.61 -2.45
N ILE A 114 3.18 -1.09 -1.23
CA ILE A 114 3.49 -1.87 -0.03
C ILE A 114 2.15 -2.39 0.49
N PRO A 115 1.82 -3.66 0.26
CA PRO A 115 0.44 -4.14 0.39
C PRO A 115 0.05 -4.44 1.85
N CYS A 116 -0.01 -3.41 2.69
CA CYS A 116 -0.43 -3.58 4.08
C CYS A 116 -1.86 -4.09 4.21
N HIS A 117 -2.68 -3.96 3.17
CA HIS A 117 -4.02 -4.54 3.13
C HIS A 117 -4.02 -6.07 3.13
N ARG A 118 -2.88 -6.72 2.80
CA ARG A 118 -2.73 -8.19 2.79
C ARG A 118 -2.31 -8.75 4.15
N VAL A 119 -2.21 -7.91 5.17
CA VAL A 119 -1.88 -8.36 6.53
C VAL A 119 -3.15 -8.36 7.36
N VAL A 120 -3.43 -9.50 8.01
CA VAL A 120 -4.64 -9.73 8.78
C VAL A 120 -4.29 -10.28 10.16
N ARG A 121 -5.26 -10.32 11.08
CA ARG A 121 -5.05 -10.95 12.38
C ARG A 121 -4.95 -12.48 12.26
N SER A 122 -4.31 -13.10 13.23
CA SER A 122 -4.12 -14.56 13.24
C SER A 122 -5.44 -15.35 13.25
N ASP A 123 -6.52 -14.75 13.76
CA ASP A 123 -7.86 -15.36 13.73
C ASP A 123 -8.60 -15.16 12.40
N GLY A 124 -7.95 -14.51 11.41
CA GLY A 124 -8.52 -14.23 10.10
C GLY A 124 -9.33 -12.95 9.99
N THR A 125 -9.55 -12.22 11.08
CA THR A 125 -10.20 -10.90 11.02
C THR A 125 -9.25 -9.87 10.42
N LEU A 126 -9.81 -8.80 9.82
CA LEU A 126 -9.02 -7.90 8.98
C LEU A 126 -7.99 -7.06 9.73
N GLY A 127 -8.25 -6.68 10.98
CA GLY A 127 -7.45 -5.68 11.65
C GLY A 127 -7.67 -4.29 11.09
N GLY A 128 -6.82 -3.32 11.46
CA GLY A 128 -6.93 -1.95 11.02
C GLY A 128 -6.36 -1.70 9.62
N PHE A 129 -6.58 -0.49 9.12
CA PHE A 129 -6.01 -0.03 7.87
C PHE A 129 -5.76 1.47 7.95
N SER A 130 -4.58 1.92 7.49
CA SER A 130 -4.15 3.31 7.59
C SER A 130 -4.76 4.24 6.53
N GLY A 131 -5.36 3.70 5.47
CA GLY A 131 -5.99 4.52 4.45
C GLY A 131 -7.28 5.16 4.94
N SER A 132 -7.66 6.32 4.39
CA SER A 132 -8.97 6.91 4.63
C SER A 132 -10.04 5.93 4.13
N GLY A 133 -11.09 5.70 4.88
CA GLY A 133 -12.06 4.64 4.62
C GLY A 133 -11.84 3.39 5.47
N GLY A 134 -10.67 3.26 6.12
CA GLY A 134 -10.40 2.24 7.14
C GLY A 134 -10.65 0.81 6.70
N ILE A 135 -11.27 0.02 7.57
CA ILE A 135 -11.52 -1.41 7.35
C ILE A 135 -12.38 -1.68 6.11
N LYS A 136 -13.33 -0.80 5.79
CA LYS A 136 -14.19 -0.96 4.60
C LYS A 136 -13.36 -0.95 3.32
N LEU A 137 -12.42 -0.04 3.23
CA LEU A 137 -11.53 0.06 2.07
C LEU A 137 -10.59 -1.14 1.99
N LYS A 138 -10.02 -1.56 3.12
CA LYS A 138 -9.19 -2.76 3.20
C LYS A 138 -9.96 -3.99 2.68
N LYS A 139 -11.19 -4.17 3.15
CA LYS A 139 -12.06 -5.26 2.69
C LYS A 139 -12.31 -5.20 1.19
N LYS A 140 -12.59 -4.00 0.67
CA LYS A 140 -12.83 -3.78 -0.76
C LYS A 140 -11.61 -4.17 -1.61
N ILE A 141 -10.41 -3.78 -1.19
CA ILE A 141 -9.18 -4.14 -1.90
C ILE A 141 -8.96 -5.65 -1.89
N LEU A 142 -9.12 -6.30 -0.74
CA LEU A 142 -8.99 -7.74 -0.62
C LEU A 142 -10.00 -8.49 -1.50
N GLN A 143 -11.26 -8.03 -1.52
CA GLN A 143 -12.28 -8.62 -2.40
C GLN A 143 -11.92 -8.47 -3.87
N LEU A 144 -11.37 -7.33 -4.26
CA LEU A 144 -10.90 -7.10 -5.61
C LEU A 144 -9.81 -8.12 -6.00
N GLU A 145 -8.93 -8.44 -5.07
CA GLU A 145 -7.83 -9.39 -5.31
C GLU A 145 -8.30 -10.85 -5.34
N GLN A 146 -9.49 -11.16 -4.86
CA GLN A 146 -10.04 -12.52 -4.91
C GLN A 146 -10.73 -12.84 -6.25
N LEU A 147 -10.93 -11.84 -7.06
CA LEU A 147 -11.58 -12.04 -8.38
C LEU A 147 -10.59 -12.64 -9.43
#